data_d97da78a16b54d1be82a00812fb517a9
#
_entry.id   d97da78a16b54d1be82a00812fb517a9
#
_cell.length_a   1.000
_cell.length_b   1.000
_cell.length_c   1.000
_cell.angle_alpha   90.00
_cell.angle_beta   90.00
_cell.angle_gamma   90.00
#
_symmetry.space_group_name_H-M   'P 1'
#
loop_
_entity.id
_entity.type
_entity.pdbx_description
1 polymer ?
#
loop_
_entity_poly.entity_id
_entity_poly.type
_entity_poly.pdbx_seq_one_letter_code
_entity_poly.pdbx_strand_id
1 'polypeptide(L)'
;MLMGEFATAVQYNLPIKVIILKNNTLGMIRWEQMAFLGNPEFGVEFSPIDFAKFAEDCGGKGYSIKEYSEVESTLKIAMKERKPTIVEAYVDPFEPPVPPKTDHEFARNMAESFAKGQPYARRIGLTLYRNQVNTTFKSVQNKLKETLTGSSE
;
A
#
# COMPACT_ATOMS: atom_id res chain seq x y z
N MET A 1 4.12 9.23 -12.34
CA MET A 1 4.71 9.40 -13.64
C MET A 1 4.25 10.66 -14.34
N LEU A 2 3.03 11.12 -14.19
CA LEU A 2 2.55 12.40 -14.74
C LEU A 2 2.57 13.53 -13.68
N MET A 3 3.66 13.66 -12.94
CA MET A 3 3.76 14.68 -11.89
C MET A 3 3.61 16.10 -12.43
N GLY A 4 4.10 16.35 -13.65
CA GLY A 4 3.97 17.67 -14.32
C GLY A 4 2.53 18.13 -14.51
N GLU A 5 1.58 17.21 -14.67
CA GLU A 5 0.16 17.52 -14.82
C GLU A 5 -0.47 18.12 -13.55
N PHE A 6 0.17 17.93 -12.39
CA PHE A 6 -0.28 18.60 -11.18
C PHE A 6 -0.10 20.12 -11.26
N ALA A 7 1.00 20.58 -11.88
CA ALA A 7 1.20 22.02 -12.14
C ALA A 7 0.13 22.57 -13.09
N THR A 8 -0.26 21.80 -14.12
CA THR A 8 -1.40 22.14 -14.99
C THR A 8 -2.70 22.26 -14.20
N ALA A 9 -2.98 21.31 -13.30
CA ALA A 9 -4.16 21.37 -12.44
C ALA A 9 -4.16 22.63 -11.55
N VAL A 10 -3.00 23.03 -11.03
CA VAL A 10 -2.86 24.28 -10.25
C VAL A 10 -3.13 25.49 -11.11
N GLN A 11 -2.56 25.55 -12.32
CA GLN A 11 -2.75 26.66 -13.26
C GLN A 11 -4.24 26.89 -13.59
N TYR A 12 -5.00 25.80 -13.76
CA TYR A 12 -6.43 25.88 -14.07
C TYR A 12 -7.35 25.83 -12.85
N ASN A 13 -6.80 25.86 -11.63
CA ASN A 13 -7.54 25.78 -10.36
C ASN A 13 -8.50 24.57 -10.28
N LEU A 14 -8.08 23.43 -10.81
CA LEU A 14 -8.87 22.20 -10.77
C LEU A 14 -8.82 21.59 -9.35
N PRO A 15 -9.93 21.43 -8.63
CA PRO A 15 -9.92 20.98 -7.23
C PRO A 15 -9.73 19.46 -7.10
N ILE A 16 -8.79 18.90 -7.85
CA ILE A 16 -8.47 17.47 -7.82
C ILE A 16 -7.83 17.06 -6.50
N LYS A 17 -8.03 15.81 -6.11
CA LYS A 17 -7.42 15.18 -4.95
C LYS A 17 -6.66 13.95 -5.40
N VAL A 18 -5.36 13.95 -5.18
CA VAL A 18 -4.48 12.82 -5.48
C VAL A 18 -4.05 12.18 -4.17
N ILE A 19 -4.40 10.93 -3.96
CA ILE A 19 -4.00 10.17 -2.78
C ILE A 19 -2.93 9.17 -3.19
N ILE A 20 -1.74 9.27 -2.59
CA ILE A 20 -0.59 8.44 -2.90
C ILE A 20 -0.32 7.50 -1.72
N LEU A 21 -0.45 6.20 -1.94
CA LEU A 21 0.02 5.19 -0.99
C LEU A 21 1.54 5.03 -1.17
N LYS A 22 2.30 5.68 -0.29
CA LYS A 22 3.74 5.85 -0.41
C LYS A 22 4.48 4.72 0.29
N ASN A 23 4.97 3.77 -0.47
CA ASN A 23 5.82 2.68 -0.01
C ASN A 23 7.28 2.80 -0.47
N ASN A 24 7.65 3.83 -1.23
CA ASN A 24 8.96 4.10 -1.82
C ASN A 24 9.51 2.96 -2.69
N THR A 25 8.64 2.13 -3.24
CA THR A 25 9.04 0.99 -4.10
C THR A 25 8.02 0.72 -5.20
N LEU A 26 8.44 0.07 -6.26
CA LEU A 26 7.56 -0.57 -7.25
C LEU A 26 7.02 -1.89 -6.67
N GLY A 27 6.09 -1.79 -5.70
CA GLY A 27 5.63 -2.93 -4.92
C GLY A 27 5.10 -4.09 -5.74
N MET A 28 4.29 -3.83 -6.79
CA MET A 28 3.77 -4.89 -7.66
C MET A 28 4.91 -5.64 -8.36
N ILE A 29 5.88 -4.93 -8.94
CA ILE A 29 7.03 -5.54 -9.63
C ILE A 29 7.89 -6.34 -8.65
N ARG A 30 8.11 -5.83 -7.44
CA ARG A 30 8.78 -6.59 -6.36
C ARG A 30 8.11 -7.95 -6.14
N TRP A 31 6.80 -7.96 -5.99
CA TRP A 31 6.05 -9.20 -5.75
C TRP A 31 6.04 -10.11 -6.96
N GLU A 32 5.98 -9.58 -8.19
CA GLU A 32 6.12 -10.37 -9.41
C GLU A 32 7.48 -11.06 -9.48
N GLN A 33 8.57 -10.35 -9.21
CA GLN A 33 9.89 -10.94 -9.20
C GLN A 33 10.01 -12.09 -8.20
N MET A 34 9.49 -11.92 -6.98
CA MET A 34 9.58 -12.95 -5.94
C MET A 34 8.59 -14.10 -6.13
N ALA A 35 7.31 -13.76 -6.32
CA ALA A 35 6.21 -14.72 -6.23
C ALA A 35 5.94 -15.46 -7.54
N PHE A 36 6.18 -14.84 -8.69
CA PHE A 36 5.96 -15.47 -9.99
C PHE A 36 7.26 -15.98 -10.62
N LEU A 37 8.35 -15.24 -10.46
CA LEU A 37 9.62 -15.61 -11.07
C LEU A 37 10.58 -16.34 -10.12
N GLY A 38 10.31 -16.39 -8.83
CA GLY A 38 11.20 -16.99 -7.82
C GLY A 38 12.58 -16.32 -7.75
N ASN A 39 12.67 -15.03 -8.06
CA ASN A 39 13.90 -14.26 -8.06
C ASN A 39 13.90 -13.21 -6.95
N PRO A 40 15.05 -12.85 -6.38
CA PRO A 40 15.19 -11.69 -5.52
C PRO A 40 14.77 -10.39 -6.23
N GLU A 41 14.30 -9.42 -5.47
CA GLU A 41 13.98 -8.09 -5.98
C GLU A 41 15.20 -7.39 -6.58
N PHE A 42 14.98 -6.68 -7.70
CA PHE A 42 16.02 -5.92 -8.37
C PHE A 42 15.43 -4.66 -9.03
N GLY A 43 16.07 -3.51 -8.79
CA GLY A 43 15.73 -2.25 -9.47
C GLY A 43 14.35 -1.69 -9.12
N VAL A 44 13.78 -2.04 -7.96
CA VAL A 44 12.41 -1.67 -7.58
C VAL A 44 12.33 -0.56 -6.53
N GLU A 45 13.45 -0.15 -5.95
CA GLU A 45 13.47 0.89 -4.92
C GLU A 45 13.57 2.29 -5.53
N PHE A 46 12.90 3.24 -4.93
CA PHE A 46 13.00 4.65 -5.28
C PHE A 46 13.75 5.43 -4.19
N SER A 47 14.45 6.49 -4.62
CA SER A 47 14.78 7.56 -3.70
C SER A 47 13.49 8.20 -3.17
N PRO A 48 13.39 8.51 -1.87
CA PRO A 48 12.19 9.09 -1.30
C PRO A 48 11.84 10.43 -1.97
N ILE A 49 10.60 10.54 -2.45
CA ILE A 49 10.05 11.79 -2.98
C ILE A 49 9.07 12.34 -1.94
N ASP A 50 9.17 13.60 -1.60
CA ASP A 50 8.20 14.32 -0.78
C ASP A 50 7.09 14.88 -1.68
N PHE A 51 6.01 14.11 -1.83
CA PHE A 51 4.89 14.50 -2.70
C PHE A 51 4.05 15.62 -2.10
N ALA A 52 3.97 15.72 -0.77
CA ALA A 52 3.27 16.81 -0.11
C ALA A 52 3.98 18.13 -0.39
N LYS A 53 5.30 18.16 -0.21
CA LYS A 53 6.11 19.34 -0.53
C LYS A 53 6.07 19.68 -2.02
N PHE A 54 6.13 18.69 -2.89
CA PHE A 54 5.98 18.90 -4.34
C PHE A 54 4.66 19.60 -4.68
N ALA A 55 3.55 19.22 -4.04
CA ALA A 55 2.27 19.87 -4.26
C ALA A 55 2.29 21.34 -3.83
N GLU A 56 2.93 21.65 -2.70
CA GLU A 56 3.09 23.02 -2.19
C GLU A 56 4.00 23.86 -3.11
N ASP A 57 5.12 23.31 -3.55
CA ASP A 57 6.05 23.97 -4.47
C ASP A 57 5.39 24.29 -5.83
N CYS A 58 4.40 23.48 -6.26
CA CYS A 58 3.55 23.78 -7.43
C CYS A 58 2.46 24.83 -7.15
N GLY A 59 2.22 25.25 -5.89
CA GLY A 59 1.18 26.19 -5.49
C GLY A 59 -0.17 25.54 -5.12
N GLY A 60 -0.21 24.21 -5.04
CA GLY A 60 -1.33 23.42 -4.51
C GLY A 60 -1.30 23.26 -3.00
N LYS A 61 -1.86 22.17 -2.50
CA LYS A 61 -1.84 21.76 -1.08
C LYS A 61 -1.24 20.38 -0.93
N GLY A 62 -0.39 20.20 0.08
CA GLY A 62 0.24 18.93 0.42
C GLY A 62 -0.09 18.50 1.83
N TYR A 63 -0.35 17.21 2.02
CA TYR A 63 -0.57 16.60 3.33
C TYR A 63 0.15 15.26 3.40
N SER A 64 0.76 14.97 4.55
CA SER A 64 1.41 13.68 4.83
C SER A 64 0.69 12.99 5.97
N ILE A 65 0.39 11.69 5.80
CA ILE A 65 -0.16 10.81 6.81
C ILE A 65 0.89 9.77 7.17
N LYS A 66 1.34 9.78 8.43
CA LYS A 66 2.35 8.83 8.94
C LYS A 66 1.75 7.81 9.90
N GLU A 67 0.69 8.19 10.61
CA GLU A 67 0.03 7.36 11.60
C GLU A 67 -1.43 7.11 11.23
N TYR A 68 -1.93 5.92 11.58
CA TYR A 68 -3.32 5.56 11.30
C TYR A 68 -4.34 6.53 11.92
N SER A 69 -4.05 7.06 13.09
CA SER A 69 -4.90 8.03 13.79
C SER A 69 -5.10 9.35 13.04
N GLU A 70 -4.21 9.70 12.12
CA GLU A 70 -4.25 10.94 11.33
C GLU A 70 -5.12 10.82 10.07
N VAL A 71 -5.46 9.58 9.65
CA VAL A 71 -6.11 9.31 8.35
C VAL A 71 -7.41 10.09 8.21
N GLU A 72 -8.32 9.92 9.15
CA GLU A 72 -9.66 10.51 9.06
C GLU A 72 -9.62 12.04 9.07
N SER A 73 -8.85 12.62 10.00
CA SER A 73 -8.74 14.09 10.15
C SER A 73 -8.10 14.72 8.92
N THR A 74 -6.98 14.15 8.44
CA THR A 74 -6.27 14.68 7.27
C THR A 74 -7.10 14.57 5.99
N LEU A 75 -7.77 13.44 5.77
CA LEU A 75 -8.66 13.29 4.61
C LEU A 75 -9.84 14.26 4.66
N LYS A 76 -10.46 14.48 5.83
CA LYS A 76 -11.53 15.47 5.98
C LYS A 76 -11.10 16.89 5.63
N ILE A 77 -9.87 17.27 6.00
CA ILE A 77 -9.29 18.58 5.65
C ILE A 77 -9.00 18.63 4.15
N ALA A 78 -8.28 17.65 3.62
CA ALA A 78 -7.88 17.62 2.22
C ALA A 78 -9.06 17.64 1.25
N MET A 79 -10.17 16.95 1.57
CA MET A 79 -11.37 16.91 0.74
C MET A 79 -12.13 18.24 0.70
N LYS A 80 -11.95 19.11 1.71
CA LYS A 80 -12.57 20.45 1.74
C LYS A 80 -11.75 21.51 1.01
N GLU A 81 -10.49 21.23 0.71
CA GLU A 81 -9.63 22.17 0.00
C GLU A 81 -10.19 22.46 -1.39
N ARG A 82 -10.12 23.72 -1.80
CA ARG A 82 -10.54 24.16 -3.14
C ARG A 82 -9.40 24.14 -4.16
N LYS A 83 -8.16 23.98 -3.71
CA LYS A 83 -6.98 23.86 -4.56
C LYS A 83 -6.70 22.38 -4.91
N PRO A 84 -5.96 22.12 -5.99
CA PRO A 84 -5.36 20.82 -6.24
C PRO A 84 -4.59 20.36 -5.00
N THR A 85 -4.79 19.13 -4.58
CA THR A 85 -4.25 18.63 -3.32
C THR A 85 -3.63 17.26 -3.50
N ILE A 86 -2.45 17.05 -2.94
CA ILE A 86 -1.84 15.72 -2.80
C ILE A 86 -1.86 15.33 -1.33
N VAL A 87 -2.32 14.11 -1.06
CA VAL A 87 -2.19 13.47 0.24
C VAL A 87 -1.27 12.26 0.07
N GLU A 88 -0.09 12.27 0.68
CA GLU A 88 0.76 11.10 0.73
C GLU A 88 0.54 10.34 2.05
N ALA A 89 0.21 9.06 1.97
CA ALA A 89 0.06 8.18 3.11
C ALA A 89 1.19 7.13 3.11
N TYR A 90 1.97 7.11 4.17
CA TYR A 90 3.05 6.15 4.33
C TYR A 90 2.47 4.77 4.66
N VAL A 91 2.82 3.78 3.85
CA VAL A 91 2.37 2.40 4.01
C VAL A 91 3.55 1.44 4.10
N ASP A 92 3.33 0.26 4.69
CA ASP A 92 4.39 -0.76 4.79
C ASP A 92 4.80 -1.25 3.39
N PRO A 93 6.08 -1.09 3.00
CA PRO A 93 6.58 -1.56 1.70
C PRO A 93 6.57 -3.08 1.54
N PHE A 94 6.39 -3.83 2.63
CA PHE A 94 6.38 -5.29 2.62
C PHE A 94 4.98 -5.90 2.70
N GLU A 95 3.94 -5.06 2.74
CA GLU A 95 2.56 -5.53 2.67
C GLU A 95 2.27 -6.12 1.27
N PRO A 96 1.85 -7.40 1.18
CA PRO A 96 1.58 -8.01 -0.11
C PRO A 96 0.32 -7.43 -0.76
N PRO A 97 0.39 -7.04 -2.04
CA PRO A 97 -0.78 -6.55 -2.78
C PRO A 97 -1.68 -7.69 -3.27
N VAL A 98 -1.42 -8.92 -2.84
CA VAL A 98 -2.09 -10.13 -3.32
C VAL A 98 -3.10 -10.66 -2.31
N PRO A 99 -4.19 -11.28 -2.76
CA PRO A 99 -5.16 -11.90 -1.86
C PRO A 99 -4.53 -13.05 -1.08
N PRO A 100 -5.04 -13.35 0.15
CA PRO A 100 -4.43 -14.31 1.08
C PRO A 100 -4.48 -15.78 0.64
N LYS A 101 -5.14 -16.10 -0.47
CA LYS A 101 -5.11 -17.45 -1.06
C LYS A 101 -3.95 -17.52 -2.03
N THR A 102 -2.87 -18.11 -1.59
CA THR A 102 -1.69 -18.43 -2.39
C THR A 102 -1.74 -19.90 -2.80
N ASP A 103 -1.43 -20.18 -4.06
CA ASP A 103 -1.25 -21.55 -4.54
C ASP A 103 0.14 -22.11 -4.17
N HIS A 104 0.34 -23.39 -4.46
CA HIS A 104 1.61 -24.05 -4.16
C HIS A 104 2.78 -23.48 -4.98
N GLU A 105 2.52 -22.99 -6.17
CA GLU A 105 3.54 -22.41 -7.04
C GLU A 105 4.06 -21.09 -6.46
N PHE A 106 3.18 -20.22 -5.99
CA PHE A 106 3.54 -19.00 -5.28
C PHE A 106 4.43 -19.29 -4.06
N ALA A 107 4.05 -20.26 -3.24
CA ALA A 107 4.82 -20.61 -2.04
C ALA A 107 6.22 -21.15 -2.40
N ARG A 108 6.32 -21.98 -3.44
CA ARG A 108 7.59 -22.50 -3.95
C ARG A 108 8.50 -21.36 -4.46
N ASN A 109 7.96 -20.49 -5.31
CA ASN A 109 8.72 -19.38 -5.89
C ASN A 109 9.20 -18.40 -4.82
N MET A 110 8.37 -18.12 -3.81
CA MET A 110 8.78 -17.31 -2.65
C MET A 110 9.93 -17.96 -1.88
N ALA A 111 9.87 -19.27 -1.61
CA ALA A 111 10.94 -20.00 -0.94
C ALA A 111 12.23 -19.97 -1.78
N GLU A 112 12.14 -20.13 -3.10
CA GLU A 112 13.26 -20.04 -4.02
C GLU A 112 13.88 -18.65 -4.03
N SER A 113 13.09 -17.60 -4.09
CA SER A 113 13.55 -16.21 -3.97
C SER A 113 14.32 -15.98 -2.66
N PHE A 114 13.79 -16.48 -1.53
CA PHE A 114 14.47 -16.37 -0.22
C PHE A 114 15.81 -17.12 -0.21
N ALA A 115 15.86 -18.33 -0.79
CA ALA A 115 17.08 -19.12 -0.90
C ALA A 115 18.14 -18.43 -1.78
N LYS A 116 17.71 -17.69 -2.79
CA LYS A 116 18.57 -16.88 -3.68
C LYS A 116 19.05 -15.58 -3.05
N GLY A 117 18.67 -15.27 -1.81
CA GLY A 117 19.16 -14.10 -1.08
C GLY A 117 18.27 -12.85 -1.18
N GLN A 118 16.94 -13.02 -1.22
CA GLN A 118 15.98 -11.91 -1.18
C GLN A 118 16.28 -10.95 -0.03
N PRO A 119 16.46 -9.64 -0.29
CA PRO A 119 16.57 -8.63 0.76
C PRO A 119 15.34 -8.64 1.66
N TYR A 120 15.54 -8.44 2.95
CA TYR A 120 14.47 -8.38 3.96
C TYR A 120 13.56 -9.64 4.06
N ALA A 121 14.01 -10.81 3.60
CA ALA A 121 13.23 -12.06 3.57
C ALA A 121 12.53 -12.37 4.91
N ARG A 122 13.21 -12.15 6.06
CA ARG A 122 12.61 -12.35 7.40
C ARG A 122 11.41 -11.45 7.64
N ARG A 123 11.51 -10.16 7.26
CA ARG A 123 10.42 -9.20 7.46
C ARG A 123 9.23 -9.54 6.56
N ILE A 124 9.50 -9.85 5.29
CA ILE A 124 8.49 -10.31 4.33
C ILE A 124 7.77 -11.56 4.84
N GLY A 125 8.54 -12.58 5.28
CA GLY A 125 7.98 -13.81 5.84
C GLY A 125 7.12 -13.59 7.08
N LEU A 126 7.52 -12.70 7.98
CA LEU A 126 6.72 -12.34 9.16
C LEU A 126 5.44 -11.60 8.79
N THR A 127 5.47 -10.71 7.80
CA THR A 127 4.27 -10.00 7.31
C THR A 127 3.28 -10.98 6.69
N LEU A 128 3.76 -11.88 5.82
CA LEU A 128 2.93 -12.95 5.23
C LEU A 128 2.31 -13.84 6.30
N TYR A 129 3.07 -14.28 7.29
CA TYR A 129 2.58 -15.09 8.40
C TYR A 129 1.50 -14.35 9.21
N ARG A 130 1.75 -13.10 9.58
CA ARG A 130 0.78 -12.26 10.32
C ARG A 130 -0.53 -12.11 9.55
N ASN A 131 -0.46 -11.88 8.25
CA ASN A 131 -1.63 -11.72 7.39
C ASN A 131 -2.43 -13.02 7.30
N GLN A 132 -1.75 -14.16 7.17
CA GLN A 132 -2.40 -15.48 7.16
C GLN A 132 -3.13 -15.76 8.48
N VAL A 133 -2.49 -15.48 9.62
CA VAL A 133 -3.09 -15.64 10.95
C VAL A 133 -4.30 -14.71 11.10
N ASN A 134 -4.18 -13.43 10.76
CA ASN A 134 -5.28 -12.47 10.86
C ASN A 134 -6.47 -12.84 9.98
N THR A 135 -6.23 -13.35 8.78
CA THR A 135 -7.28 -13.80 7.86
C THR A 135 -7.99 -15.02 8.41
N THR A 136 -7.25 -15.98 8.97
CA THR A 136 -7.83 -17.18 9.61
C THR A 136 -8.70 -16.77 10.81
N PHE A 137 -8.21 -15.88 11.67
CA PHE A 137 -8.99 -15.37 12.81
C PHE A 137 -10.29 -14.70 12.37
N LYS A 138 -10.25 -13.80 11.37
CA LYS A 138 -11.44 -13.14 10.83
C LYS A 138 -12.45 -14.13 10.24
N SER A 139 -11.97 -15.16 9.53
CA SER A 139 -12.84 -16.19 8.96
C SER A 139 -13.54 -17.03 10.04
N VAL A 140 -12.83 -17.37 11.12
CA VAL A 140 -13.40 -18.07 12.29
C VAL A 140 -14.43 -17.19 13.00
N GLN A 141 -14.12 -15.91 13.24
CA GLN A 141 -15.06 -14.97 13.87
C GLN A 141 -16.34 -14.79 13.05
N ASN A 142 -16.23 -14.70 11.72
CA ASN A 142 -17.39 -14.57 10.86
C ASN A 142 -18.26 -15.83 10.90
N LYS A 143 -17.66 -17.03 10.81
CA LYS A 143 -18.39 -18.29 10.96
C LYS A 143 -19.10 -18.42 12.31
N LEU A 144 -18.44 -18.03 13.41
CA LEU A 144 -19.07 -18.01 14.73
C LEU A 144 -20.25 -17.04 14.82
N LYS A 145 -20.13 -15.84 14.21
CA LYS A 145 -21.25 -14.89 14.13
C LYS A 145 -22.42 -15.45 13.34
N GLU A 146 -22.18 -16.04 12.17
CA GLU A 146 -23.21 -16.67 11.35
C GLU A 146 -23.92 -17.81 12.09
N THR A 147 -23.17 -18.63 12.85
CA THR A 147 -23.76 -19.72 13.65
C THR A 147 -24.61 -19.18 14.81
N LEU A 148 -24.22 -18.07 15.44
CA LEU A 148 -24.95 -17.46 16.55
C LEU A 148 -26.18 -16.65 16.10
N THR A 149 -26.15 -16.07 14.88
CA THR A 149 -27.27 -15.30 14.33
C THR A 149 -28.26 -16.15 13.52
N GLY A 150 -27.84 -17.33 13.00
CA GLY A 150 -28.68 -18.26 12.25
C GLY A 150 -29.48 -19.24 13.11
N SER A 151 -29.43 -19.14 14.44
CA SER A 151 -30.21 -19.99 15.36
C SER A 151 -31.44 -19.27 15.96
N SER A 152 -31.91 -18.19 15.32
CA SER A 152 -33.08 -17.41 15.75
C SER A 152 -34.18 -17.33 14.66
N GLU A 153 -34.39 -18.42 13.90
CA GLU A 153 -35.60 -18.65 13.12
C GLU A 153 -36.25 -19.97 13.53
#